data_ab3e764b34a7558619f4a01a58a3b80a
#
_entry.id   ab3e764b34a7558619f4a01a58a3b80a
#
_cell.length_a   1.000
_cell.length_b   1.000
_cell.length_c   1.000
_cell.angle_alpha   90.00
_cell.angle_beta   90.00
_cell.angle_gamma   90.00
#
_symmetry.space_group_name_H-M   'P 1'
#
loop_
_entity.id
_entity.type
_entity.pdbx_description
1 polymer ?
#
loop_
_entity_poly.entity_id
_entity_poly.type
_entity_poly.pdbx_seq_one_letter_code
_entity_poly.pdbx_strand_id
1 'polypeptide(L)'
;MEKLIKVNCGTLAIWLLLGTDFSQAGPPFVTDDPEPPPPGGWEINVPFILERTPGQTDMNTPLFDLNYGLPDIQLKLEFPIEIVNQDNNGTQAGAGDSLIGVKWRFFNNERSQFQLGTYPQVLAPTGNHSRGLGQGSAAFVLPFLAQKNWEKWTLYGNIGYWWQGAHETRNYFYAGAVIEREINEQLELGVELFGNSPKEHGGRSEVALNVGGTWKLTKHLNLLFSGGRNIVGDTTAMAYIGLQFLTK
;
A
#
# COMPACT_ATOMS: atom_id res chain seq x y z
N MET A 1 49.54 -1.16 -58.88
CA MET A 1 48.08 -0.97 -58.84
C MET A 1 47.52 -1.69 -57.63
N GLU A 2 47.54 -1.03 -56.50
CA GLU A 2 47.00 -1.55 -55.22
C GLU A 2 45.59 -1.00 -55.04
N LYS A 3 44.63 -1.91 -54.94
CA LYS A 3 43.24 -1.57 -54.60
C LYS A 3 43.10 -1.54 -53.08
N LEU A 4 42.97 -0.36 -52.50
CA LEU A 4 42.56 -0.16 -51.10
C LEU A 4 41.09 -0.56 -50.95
N ILE A 5 40.85 -1.59 -50.15
CA ILE A 5 39.53 -1.98 -49.67
C ILE A 5 39.19 -1.07 -48.48
N LYS A 6 38.24 -0.16 -48.65
CA LYS A 6 37.65 0.60 -47.55
C LYS A 6 36.71 -0.31 -46.75
N VAL A 7 37.09 -0.67 -45.58
CA VAL A 7 36.21 -1.30 -44.60
C VAL A 7 35.34 -0.21 -43.96
N ASN A 8 34.07 -0.26 -44.27
CA ASN A 8 33.08 0.63 -43.71
C ASN A 8 32.72 0.12 -42.31
N CYS A 9 33.25 0.78 -41.27
CA CYS A 9 32.96 0.47 -39.90
C CYS A 9 31.59 1.07 -39.55
N GLY A 10 30.53 0.28 -39.70
CA GLY A 10 29.19 0.64 -39.29
C GLY A 10 29.13 0.69 -37.75
N THR A 11 29.01 1.89 -37.24
CA THR A 11 28.78 2.13 -35.79
C THR A 11 27.39 1.59 -35.44
N LEU A 12 27.36 0.44 -34.80
CA LEU A 12 26.16 -0.14 -34.21
C LEU A 12 25.83 0.71 -32.97
N ALA A 13 24.93 1.68 -33.15
CA ALA A 13 24.37 2.42 -32.03
C ALA A 13 23.45 1.49 -31.23
N ILE A 14 23.97 0.88 -30.19
CA ILE A 14 23.17 0.17 -29.20
C ILE A 14 22.40 1.22 -28.41
N TRP A 15 21.11 1.39 -28.73
CA TRP A 15 20.17 2.10 -27.88
C TRP A 15 19.95 1.23 -26.65
N LEU A 16 20.68 1.52 -25.58
CA LEU A 16 20.29 1.09 -24.24
C LEU A 16 18.99 1.83 -23.89
N LEU A 17 17.88 1.17 -24.13
CA LEU A 17 16.63 1.52 -23.47
C LEU A 17 16.82 1.23 -21.98
N LEU A 18 17.26 2.23 -21.27
CA LEU A 18 17.14 2.25 -19.80
C LEU A 18 15.64 2.37 -19.53
N GLY A 19 14.96 1.23 -19.45
CA GLY A 19 13.65 1.14 -18.83
C GLY A 19 13.85 1.53 -17.36
N THR A 20 13.39 2.70 -17.00
CA THR A 20 13.20 3.04 -15.58
C THR A 20 12.01 2.23 -15.10
N ASP A 21 12.27 1.01 -14.66
CA ASP A 21 11.28 0.21 -13.94
C ASP A 21 11.06 0.90 -12.59
N PHE A 22 9.97 1.67 -12.49
CA PHE A 22 9.54 2.21 -11.22
C PHE A 22 8.95 1.05 -10.42
N SER A 23 9.65 0.61 -9.38
CA SER A 23 9.07 -0.22 -8.34
C SER A 23 8.01 0.62 -7.63
N GLN A 24 6.74 0.25 -7.77
CA GLN A 24 5.64 0.87 -7.05
C GLN A 24 5.48 0.13 -5.73
N ALA A 25 5.82 0.80 -4.64
CA ALA A 25 5.57 0.32 -3.28
C ALA A 25 4.20 0.87 -2.80
N GLY A 26 3.56 0.17 -1.85
CA GLY A 26 2.19 0.43 -1.38
C GLY A 26 1.44 -0.90 -1.26
N PRO A 27 0.13 -0.97 -1.55
CA PRO A 27 -0.57 -2.26 -1.55
C PRO A 27 0.21 -3.33 -2.33
N PRO A 28 0.33 -4.57 -1.81
CA PRO A 28 -0.62 -5.25 -0.93
C PRO A 28 -0.28 -5.25 0.57
N PHE A 29 0.67 -4.46 1.03
CA PHE A 29 1.05 -4.38 2.44
C PHE A 29 0.28 -3.28 3.17
N VAL A 30 0.31 -3.32 4.52
CA VAL A 30 -0.26 -2.28 5.39
C VAL A 30 0.65 -1.07 5.46
N THR A 31 1.96 -1.32 5.40
CA THR A 31 2.99 -0.29 5.37
C THR A 31 3.02 0.39 4.01
N ASP A 32 3.08 1.70 4.01
CA ASP A 32 3.10 2.51 2.78
C ASP A 32 4.50 3.11 2.54
N ASP A 33 4.75 3.53 1.33
CA ASP A 33 5.97 4.11 0.79
C ASP A 33 5.76 5.58 0.37
N PRO A 34 6.84 6.36 0.14
CA PRO A 34 6.72 7.75 -0.27
C PRO A 34 6.46 7.97 -1.77
N GLU A 35 6.41 6.94 -2.61
CA GLU A 35 6.37 7.09 -4.06
C GLU A 35 4.93 7.34 -4.58
N PRO A 36 4.64 8.48 -5.23
CA PRO A 36 3.35 8.73 -5.84
C PRO A 36 3.27 8.09 -7.24
N PRO A 37 2.07 7.80 -7.76
CA PRO A 37 1.88 7.47 -9.16
C PRO A 37 2.48 8.53 -10.10
N PRO A 38 2.86 8.18 -11.33
CA PRO A 38 3.41 9.13 -12.29
C PRO A 38 2.47 10.34 -12.51
N PRO A 39 3.00 11.56 -12.71
CA PRO A 39 2.19 12.76 -12.90
C PRO A 39 1.17 12.61 -14.03
N GLY A 40 -0.10 12.85 -13.72
CA GLY A 40 -1.26 12.68 -14.62
C GLY A 40 -1.63 11.21 -14.84
N GLY A 41 -1.05 10.27 -14.10
CA GLY A 41 -1.41 8.86 -14.07
C GLY A 41 -2.41 8.54 -12.96
N TRP A 42 -3.18 7.49 -13.18
CA TRP A 42 -4.03 6.86 -12.18
C TRP A 42 -3.46 5.52 -11.80
N GLU A 43 -3.52 5.24 -10.52
CA GLU A 43 -3.41 3.91 -9.95
C GLU A 43 -4.74 3.60 -9.27
N ILE A 44 -5.40 2.56 -9.73
CA ILE A 44 -6.72 2.14 -9.23
C ILE A 44 -6.60 0.73 -8.71
N ASN A 45 -6.76 0.55 -7.40
CA ASN A 45 -6.73 -0.74 -6.76
C ASN A 45 -8.15 -1.20 -6.42
N VAL A 46 -8.47 -2.45 -6.76
CA VAL A 46 -9.75 -3.08 -6.44
C VAL A 46 -9.47 -4.41 -5.73
N PRO A 47 -9.14 -4.35 -4.43
CA PRO A 47 -8.89 -5.55 -3.66
C PRO A 47 -10.15 -6.17 -3.04
N PHE A 48 -9.97 -7.43 -2.66
CA PHE A 48 -10.62 -8.12 -1.57
C PHE A 48 -9.66 -8.14 -0.38
N ILE A 49 -10.08 -7.58 0.75
CA ILE A 49 -9.32 -7.59 2.00
C ILE A 49 -10.12 -8.39 3.02
N LEU A 50 -9.45 -9.27 3.75
CA LEU A 50 -10.02 -10.07 4.81
C LEU A 50 -9.19 -9.91 6.07
N GLU A 51 -9.87 -9.61 7.19
CA GLU A 51 -9.32 -9.69 8.54
C GLU A 51 -10.15 -10.65 9.39
N ARG A 52 -9.50 -11.57 10.08
CA ARG A 52 -10.13 -12.51 11.01
C ARG A 52 -9.55 -12.33 12.41
N THR A 53 -10.38 -11.85 13.30
CA THR A 53 -10.11 -11.78 14.75
C THR A 53 -10.94 -12.82 15.50
N PRO A 54 -10.66 -13.11 16.79
CA PRO A 54 -11.52 -13.97 17.58
C PRO A 54 -12.95 -13.42 17.66
N GLY A 55 -13.89 -14.18 17.10
CA GLY A 55 -15.32 -13.83 17.12
C GLY A 55 -15.81 -12.95 15.98
N GLN A 56 -14.93 -12.45 15.11
CA GLN A 56 -15.32 -11.56 14.01
C GLN A 56 -14.49 -11.79 12.75
N THR A 57 -15.14 -11.65 11.59
CA THR A 57 -14.50 -11.60 10.27
C THR A 57 -14.96 -10.33 9.56
N ASP A 58 -14.00 -9.51 9.19
CA ASP A 58 -14.20 -8.28 8.44
C ASP A 58 -13.69 -8.46 7.02
N MET A 59 -14.49 -8.04 6.05
CA MET A 59 -14.12 -8.09 4.63
C MET A 59 -14.45 -6.74 4.00
N ASN A 60 -13.48 -6.20 3.26
CA ASN A 60 -13.70 -5.08 2.35
C ASN A 60 -13.70 -5.62 0.92
N THR A 61 -14.89 -5.68 0.30
CA THR A 61 -15.02 -6.24 -1.05
C THR A 61 -16.29 -5.80 -1.77
N PRO A 62 -16.16 -5.09 -2.90
CA PRO A 62 -14.92 -4.46 -3.36
C PRO A 62 -14.52 -3.26 -2.49
N LEU A 63 -13.23 -3.06 -2.32
CA LEU A 63 -12.68 -1.76 -1.95
C LEU A 63 -12.29 -1.05 -3.25
N PHE A 64 -12.62 0.24 -3.38
CA PHE A 64 -12.17 1.09 -4.47
C PHE A 64 -11.14 2.08 -3.92
N ASP A 65 -9.88 1.89 -4.28
CA ASP A 65 -8.78 2.75 -3.89
C ASP A 65 -8.25 3.48 -5.14
N LEU A 66 -8.56 4.77 -5.23
CA LEU A 66 -8.29 5.63 -6.37
C LEU A 66 -7.15 6.58 -6.03
N ASN A 67 -6.06 6.50 -6.78
CA ASN A 67 -4.87 7.29 -6.56
C ASN A 67 -4.52 8.06 -7.84
N TYR A 68 -4.38 9.37 -7.75
CA TYR A 68 -4.01 10.23 -8.87
C TYR A 68 -2.67 10.92 -8.61
N GLY A 69 -1.74 10.76 -9.55
CA GLY A 69 -0.40 11.34 -9.48
C GLY A 69 -0.32 12.77 -9.96
N LEU A 70 0.33 13.61 -9.17
CA LEU A 70 0.84 14.93 -9.52
C LEU A 70 2.38 14.92 -9.30
N PRO A 71 3.13 15.95 -9.72
CA PRO A 71 4.56 16.01 -9.41
C PRO A 71 4.80 15.93 -7.89
N ASP A 72 5.42 14.83 -7.44
CA ASP A 72 5.72 14.51 -6.04
C ASP A 72 4.51 14.44 -5.09
N ILE A 73 3.30 14.41 -5.62
CA ILE A 73 2.05 14.35 -4.85
C ILE A 73 1.14 13.26 -5.40
N GLN A 74 0.48 12.52 -4.50
CA GLN A 74 -0.64 11.62 -4.80
C GLN A 74 -1.88 12.13 -4.09
N LEU A 75 -2.99 12.15 -4.81
CA LEU A 75 -4.32 12.35 -4.23
C LEU A 75 -4.99 10.99 -4.12
N LYS A 76 -5.51 10.65 -2.93
CA LYS A 76 -6.19 9.37 -2.64
C LYS A 76 -7.64 9.59 -2.28
N LEU A 77 -8.49 8.73 -2.83
CA LEU A 77 -9.86 8.49 -2.37
C LEU A 77 -10.11 7.00 -2.28
N GLU A 78 -10.54 6.54 -1.11
CA GLU A 78 -10.84 5.14 -0.86
C GLU A 78 -12.26 5.01 -0.27
N PHE A 79 -13.03 4.04 -0.78
CA PHE A 79 -14.36 3.72 -0.26
C PHE A 79 -14.62 2.23 -0.36
N PRO A 80 -14.84 1.56 0.80
CA PRO A 80 -15.10 0.14 0.87
C PRO A 80 -16.59 -0.19 0.81
N ILE A 81 -16.89 -1.38 0.28
CA ILE A 81 -18.07 -2.13 0.68
C ILE A 81 -17.62 -3.09 1.77
N GLU A 82 -18.08 -2.83 2.98
CA GLU A 82 -17.78 -3.63 4.16
C GLU A 82 -18.76 -4.78 4.35
N ILE A 83 -18.23 -5.94 4.75
CA ILE A 83 -19.00 -7.09 5.22
C ILE A 83 -18.41 -7.49 6.58
N VAL A 84 -19.17 -7.30 7.64
CA VAL A 84 -18.81 -7.66 9.00
C VAL A 84 -19.62 -8.86 9.43
N ASN A 85 -18.95 -9.97 9.74
CA ASN A 85 -19.58 -11.18 10.25
C ASN A 85 -19.13 -11.41 11.70
N GLN A 86 -20.08 -11.29 12.64
CA GLN A 86 -19.86 -11.56 14.07
C GLN A 86 -20.49 -12.91 14.43
N ASP A 87 -19.73 -13.76 15.11
CA ASP A 87 -20.14 -15.13 15.43
C ASP A 87 -21.51 -15.21 16.15
N ASN A 88 -21.87 -14.16 16.92
CA ASN A 88 -23.11 -14.13 17.70
C ASN A 88 -24.17 -13.12 17.17
N ASN A 89 -23.81 -12.23 16.23
CA ASN A 89 -24.69 -11.16 15.74
C ASN A 89 -25.03 -11.27 14.24
N GLY A 90 -24.50 -12.31 13.58
CA GLY A 90 -24.70 -12.53 12.13
C GLY A 90 -23.89 -11.58 11.26
N THR A 91 -24.32 -11.43 10.00
CA THR A 91 -23.59 -10.69 8.98
C THR A 91 -24.28 -9.37 8.67
N GLN A 92 -23.49 -8.28 8.65
CA GLN A 92 -23.89 -6.97 8.15
C GLN A 92 -23.08 -6.64 6.90
N ALA A 93 -23.70 -5.96 5.93
CA ALA A 93 -23.00 -5.51 4.72
C ALA A 93 -23.51 -4.13 4.29
N GLY A 94 -22.63 -3.31 3.73
CA GLY A 94 -22.95 -1.98 3.25
C GLY A 94 -21.69 -1.13 3.00
N ALA A 95 -21.89 0.17 2.75
CA ALA A 95 -20.78 1.09 2.64
C ALA A 95 -20.08 1.26 4.00
N GLY A 96 -18.77 1.23 3.99
CA GLY A 96 -17.93 1.56 5.13
C GLY A 96 -17.48 3.02 5.15
N ASP A 97 -16.52 3.34 6.00
CA ASP A 97 -15.94 4.69 6.10
C ASP A 97 -14.98 4.95 4.94
N SER A 98 -15.07 6.14 4.36
CA SER A 98 -14.24 6.57 3.25
C SER A 98 -12.94 7.19 3.75
N LEU A 99 -11.81 6.93 3.05
CA LEU A 99 -10.51 7.52 3.37
C LEU A 99 -10.11 8.50 2.27
N ILE A 100 -9.68 9.69 2.68
CA ILE A 100 -9.17 10.73 1.79
C ILE A 100 -7.75 11.06 2.23
N GLY A 101 -6.81 11.09 1.29
CA GLY A 101 -5.41 11.31 1.61
C GLY A 101 -4.66 12.14 0.58
N VAL A 102 -3.56 12.72 1.04
CA VAL A 102 -2.59 13.42 0.19
C VAL A 102 -1.20 12.93 0.57
N LYS A 103 -0.58 12.13 -0.30
CA LYS A 103 0.83 11.74 -0.14
C LYS A 103 1.70 12.84 -0.74
N TRP A 104 2.76 13.21 -0.04
CA TRP A 104 3.74 14.17 -0.52
C TRP A 104 5.16 13.63 -0.31
N ARG A 105 5.83 13.34 -1.42
CA ARG A 105 7.26 13.00 -1.44
C ARG A 105 8.07 14.30 -1.42
N PHE A 106 8.47 14.76 -0.25
CA PHE A 106 9.18 16.04 -0.08
C PHE A 106 10.71 15.91 -0.29
N PHE A 107 11.22 14.70 -0.40
CA PHE A 107 12.63 14.45 -0.70
C PHE A 107 12.79 13.23 -1.60
N ASN A 108 13.53 13.43 -2.71
CA ASN A 108 13.92 12.36 -3.62
C ASN A 108 15.37 12.60 -4.07
N ASN A 109 16.25 11.67 -3.77
CA ASN A 109 17.64 11.71 -4.19
C ASN A 109 17.95 10.53 -5.12
N GLU A 110 17.91 10.79 -6.42
CA GLU A 110 18.14 9.78 -7.46
C GLU A 110 19.50 9.10 -7.38
N ARG A 111 20.57 9.83 -6.94
CA ARG A 111 21.92 9.24 -6.81
C ARG A 111 21.99 8.20 -5.71
N SER A 112 21.37 8.47 -4.59
CA SER A 112 21.34 7.55 -3.45
C SER A 112 20.13 6.62 -3.49
N GLN A 113 19.20 6.82 -4.41
CA GLN A 113 17.93 6.08 -4.48
C GLN A 113 17.18 6.09 -3.13
N PHE A 114 17.17 7.25 -2.46
CA PHE A 114 16.55 7.44 -1.16
C PHE A 114 15.47 8.51 -1.23
N GLN A 115 14.29 8.18 -0.68
CA GLN A 115 13.10 9.01 -0.72
C GLN A 115 12.53 9.19 0.69
N LEU A 116 11.92 10.36 0.94
CA LEU A 116 11.16 10.65 2.15
C LEU A 116 9.83 11.32 1.77
N GLY A 117 8.80 10.99 2.52
CA GLY A 117 7.47 11.53 2.31
C GLY A 117 6.63 11.61 3.58
N THR A 118 5.44 12.11 3.41
CA THR A 118 4.37 12.08 4.42
C THR A 118 3.03 11.82 3.72
N TYR A 119 2.08 11.30 4.46
CA TYR A 119 0.78 10.90 3.89
C TYR A 119 -0.37 11.20 4.86
N PRO A 120 -0.66 12.49 5.16
CA PRO A 120 -1.84 12.84 5.95
C PRO A 120 -3.12 12.30 5.30
N GLN A 121 -3.97 11.67 6.12
CA GLN A 121 -5.22 11.08 5.68
C GLN A 121 -6.33 11.34 6.70
N VAL A 122 -7.56 11.45 6.21
CA VAL A 122 -8.78 11.60 7.00
C VAL A 122 -9.70 10.44 6.70
N LEU A 123 -10.08 9.72 7.72
CA LEU A 123 -11.19 8.76 7.67
C LEU A 123 -12.49 9.52 7.92
N ALA A 124 -13.35 9.57 6.91
CA ALA A 124 -14.65 10.21 6.99
C ALA A 124 -15.73 9.19 7.40
N PRO A 125 -16.60 9.49 8.39
CA PRO A 125 -17.60 8.54 8.89
C PRO A 125 -18.79 8.44 7.94
N THR A 126 -18.56 7.86 6.77
CA THR A 126 -19.57 7.66 5.71
C THR A 126 -20.32 6.34 5.85
N GLY A 127 -19.80 5.41 6.65
CA GLY A 127 -20.40 4.12 6.92
C GLY A 127 -21.59 4.18 7.89
N ASN A 128 -22.28 3.06 8.03
CA ASN A 128 -23.41 2.96 8.94
C ASN A 128 -22.98 2.38 10.30
N HIS A 129 -22.52 3.24 11.19
CA HIS A 129 -22.06 2.88 12.53
C HIS A 129 -23.10 2.07 13.35
N SER A 130 -24.40 2.39 13.25
CA SER A 130 -25.43 1.66 13.99
C SER A 130 -25.56 0.18 13.57
N ARG A 131 -25.03 -0.17 12.41
CA ARG A 131 -24.95 -1.55 11.90
C ARG A 131 -23.55 -2.15 12.05
N GLY A 132 -22.62 -1.47 12.74
CA GLY A 132 -21.22 -1.90 12.85
C GLY A 132 -20.40 -1.72 11.57
N LEU A 133 -20.88 -0.87 10.63
CA LEU A 133 -20.18 -0.51 9.41
C LEU A 133 -19.64 0.92 9.59
N GLY A 134 -18.32 1.04 9.73
CA GLY A 134 -17.64 2.30 10.03
C GLY A 134 -17.59 2.67 11.53
N GLN A 135 -16.72 3.63 11.86
CA GLN A 135 -16.42 4.04 13.25
C GLN A 135 -17.41 5.04 13.82
N GLY A 136 -18.24 5.68 12.99
CA GLY A 136 -19.21 6.69 13.41
C GLY A 136 -18.61 8.04 13.80
N SER A 137 -17.31 8.21 13.66
CA SER A 137 -16.58 9.46 13.91
C SER A 137 -15.39 9.59 12.98
N ALA A 138 -15.00 10.83 12.69
CA ALA A 138 -13.81 11.07 11.88
C ALA A 138 -12.54 10.68 12.63
N ALA A 139 -11.55 10.17 11.91
CA ALA A 139 -10.20 9.97 12.40
C ALA A 139 -9.19 10.64 11.46
N PHE A 140 -8.01 10.95 11.98
CA PHE A 140 -6.93 11.55 11.22
C PHE A 140 -5.65 10.75 11.45
N VAL A 141 -4.86 10.56 10.40
CA VAL A 141 -3.55 9.94 10.50
C VAL A 141 -2.47 10.78 9.83
N LEU A 142 -1.31 10.81 10.45
CA LEU A 142 -0.12 11.47 9.92
C LEU A 142 1.08 10.52 9.99
N PRO A 143 1.43 9.85 8.89
CA PRO A 143 2.66 9.06 8.77
C PRO A 143 3.82 9.88 8.20
N PHE A 144 5.03 9.46 8.58
CA PHE A 144 6.27 9.74 7.88
C PHE A 144 6.73 8.47 7.18
N LEU A 145 7.15 8.61 5.92
CA LEU A 145 7.49 7.54 5.01
C LEU A 145 8.95 7.65 4.59
N ALA A 146 9.64 6.52 4.47
CA ALA A 146 10.99 6.46 3.96
C ALA A 146 11.16 5.24 3.05
N GLN A 147 11.94 5.40 1.97
CA GLN A 147 12.25 4.31 1.04
C GLN A 147 13.69 4.38 0.58
N LYS A 148 14.29 3.22 0.39
CA LYS A 148 15.61 3.04 -0.18
C LYS A 148 15.59 1.89 -1.18
N ASN A 149 16.02 2.19 -2.43
CA ASN A 149 16.18 1.18 -3.47
C ASN A 149 17.67 0.88 -3.68
N TRP A 150 18.01 -0.38 -3.96
CA TRP A 150 19.35 -0.81 -4.38
C TRP A 150 19.26 -2.10 -5.18
N GLU A 151 19.79 -2.09 -6.39
CA GLU A 151 19.72 -3.23 -7.33
C GLU A 151 18.28 -3.72 -7.52
N LYS A 152 17.98 -4.94 -7.02
CA LYS A 152 16.68 -5.59 -7.07
C LYS A 152 15.92 -5.56 -5.74
N TRP A 153 16.35 -4.74 -4.80
CA TRP A 153 15.74 -4.66 -3.49
C TRP A 153 15.14 -3.29 -3.25
N THR A 154 13.97 -3.27 -2.66
CA THR A 154 13.33 -2.09 -2.10
C THR A 154 13.11 -2.32 -0.60
N LEU A 155 13.53 -1.36 0.21
CA LEU A 155 13.21 -1.29 1.64
C LEU A 155 12.44 0.00 1.86
N TYR A 156 11.23 -0.11 2.39
CA TYR A 156 10.45 1.05 2.78
C TYR A 156 9.79 0.83 4.13
N GLY A 157 9.35 1.93 4.72
CA GLY A 157 8.67 1.88 5.99
C GLY A 157 8.03 3.19 6.37
N ASN A 158 7.17 3.10 7.35
CA ASN A 158 6.48 4.25 7.90
C ASN A 158 6.42 4.20 9.43
N ILE A 159 6.25 5.37 10.01
CA ILE A 159 5.85 5.56 11.39
C ILE A 159 4.80 6.65 11.43
N GLY A 160 3.71 6.44 12.13
CA GLY A 160 2.61 7.40 12.15
C GLY A 160 1.82 7.36 13.44
N TYR A 161 0.91 8.32 13.53
CA TYR A 161 0.02 8.47 14.65
C TYR A 161 -1.41 8.67 14.17
N TRP A 162 -2.33 7.91 14.75
CA TRP A 162 -3.77 8.04 14.55
C TRP A 162 -4.40 8.83 15.69
N TRP A 163 -5.13 9.88 15.33
CA TRP A 163 -6.06 10.59 16.20
C TRP A 163 -7.45 10.05 15.92
N GLN A 164 -8.03 9.39 16.91
CA GLN A 164 -9.34 8.75 16.84
C GLN A 164 -10.41 9.66 17.43
N GLY A 165 -11.57 9.75 16.76
CA GLY A 165 -12.69 10.55 17.24
C GLY A 165 -13.73 9.76 18.05
N ALA A 166 -13.73 8.42 17.96
CA ALA A 166 -14.68 7.57 18.67
C ALA A 166 -14.31 7.42 20.17
N HIS A 167 -15.31 7.38 21.05
CA HIS A 167 -15.10 7.31 22.49
C HIS A 167 -14.48 5.99 22.97
N GLU A 168 -14.71 4.89 22.27
CA GLU A 168 -14.24 3.56 22.63
C GLU A 168 -12.83 3.28 22.13
N THR A 169 -12.34 4.07 21.15
CA THR A 169 -11.03 3.95 20.57
C THR A 169 -10.00 4.85 21.27
N ARG A 170 -8.72 4.55 21.08
CA ARG A 170 -7.59 5.35 21.55
C ARG A 170 -6.81 5.88 20.38
N ASN A 171 -6.21 7.05 20.59
CA ASN A 171 -5.12 7.47 19.71
C ASN A 171 -3.96 6.48 19.85
N TYR A 172 -3.33 6.11 18.73
CA TYR A 172 -2.29 5.10 18.73
C TYR A 172 -1.16 5.40 17.75
N PHE A 173 0.03 4.94 18.11
CA PHE A 173 1.17 4.89 17.21
C PHE A 173 1.16 3.59 16.40
N TYR A 174 1.66 3.67 15.18
CA TYR A 174 1.97 2.50 14.38
C TYR A 174 3.29 2.68 13.65
N ALA A 175 3.91 1.58 13.30
CA ALA A 175 5.09 1.56 12.46
C ALA A 175 5.12 0.26 11.66
N GLY A 176 5.70 0.34 10.47
CA GLY A 176 5.89 -0.82 9.63
C GLY A 176 7.15 -0.68 8.78
N ALA A 177 7.66 -1.82 8.36
CA ALA A 177 8.75 -1.93 7.41
C ALA A 177 8.52 -3.11 6.47
N VAL A 178 8.79 -2.89 5.20
CA VAL A 178 8.72 -3.91 4.14
C VAL A 178 10.05 -4.00 3.45
N ILE A 179 10.50 -5.21 3.20
CA ILE A 179 11.58 -5.49 2.28
C ILE A 179 11.04 -6.29 1.12
N GLU A 180 11.22 -5.78 -0.09
CA GLU A 180 10.80 -6.41 -1.34
C GLU A 180 12.00 -6.76 -2.20
N ARG A 181 11.80 -7.75 -3.06
CA ARG A 181 12.79 -8.17 -4.04
C ARG A 181 12.14 -8.48 -5.37
N GLU A 182 12.67 -7.89 -6.44
CA GLU A 182 12.38 -8.33 -7.79
C GLU A 182 12.97 -9.73 -8.04
N ILE A 183 12.10 -10.72 -8.20
CA ILE A 183 12.49 -12.10 -8.52
C ILE A 183 12.79 -12.21 -10.02
N ASN A 184 11.93 -11.60 -10.83
CA ASN A 184 12.07 -11.45 -12.27
C ASN A 184 11.26 -10.22 -12.74
N GLU A 185 11.20 -9.95 -14.04
CA GLU A 185 10.50 -8.80 -14.63
C GLU A 185 9.00 -8.73 -14.29
N GLN A 186 8.38 -9.86 -13.94
CA GLN A 186 6.94 -9.98 -13.70
C GLN A 186 6.58 -10.14 -12.23
N LEU A 187 7.52 -10.61 -11.39
CA LEU A 187 7.22 -10.98 -10.00
C LEU A 187 8.14 -10.28 -9.02
N GLU A 188 7.54 -9.56 -8.10
CA GLU A 188 8.15 -8.98 -6.91
C GLU A 188 7.54 -9.63 -5.66
N LEU A 189 8.36 -10.00 -4.70
CA LEU A 189 7.94 -10.59 -3.44
C LEU A 189 8.52 -9.81 -2.26
N GLY A 190 7.73 -9.69 -1.21
CA GLY A 190 8.09 -8.94 -0.02
C GLY A 190 7.67 -9.60 1.28
N VAL A 191 8.29 -9.08 2.34
CA VAL A 191 7.98 -9.43 3.73
C VAL A 191 7.79 -8.13 4.50
N GLU A 192 6.69 -8.05 5.24
CA GLU A 192 6.33 -6.93 6.10
C GLU A 192 6.38 -7.30 7.57
N LEU A 193 6.93 -6.42 8.38
CA LEU A 193 6.73 -6.38 9.82
C LEU A 193 6.00 -5.08 10.16
N PHE A 194 4.79 -5.19 10.72
CA PHE A 194 3.93 -4.06 11.06
C PHE A 194 3.48 -4.18 12.51
N GLY A 195 3.33 -3.06 13.21
CA GLY A 195 2.83 -3.06 14.59
C GLY A 195 2.19 -1.75 15.00
N ASN A 196 1.37 -1.83 16.02
CA ASN A 196 0.69 -0.68 16.61
C ASN A 196 0.62 -0.77 18.16
N SER A 197 0.59 0.39 18.80
CA SER A 197 0.20 0.48 20.19
C SER A 197 -1.31 0.20 20.34
N PRO A 198 -1.84 -0.01 21.57
CA PRO A 198 -3.24 -0.36 21.73
C PRO A 198 -4.19 0.63 21.06
N LYS A 199 -5.10 0.12 20.23
CA LYS A 199 -6.13 0.89 19.50
C LYS A 199 -7.37 1.14 20.36
N GLU A 200 -7.57 0.37 21.43
CA GLU A 200 -8.71 0.42 22.32
C GLU A 200 -8.30 0.56 23.80
N HIS A 201 -9.21 1.00 24.65
CA HIS A 201 -8.98 1.05 26.09
C HIS A 201 -8.93 -0.38 26.66
N GLY A 202 -7.81 -0.72 27.30
CA GLY A 202 -7.55 -2.08 27.80
C GLY A 202 -7.04 -3.07 26.75
N GLY A 203 -6.94 -2.67 25.49
CA GLY A 203 -6.36 -3.48 24.42
C GLY A 203 -4.85 -3.69 24.58
N ARG A 204 -4.25 -4.46 23.69
CA ARG A 204 -2.82 -4.79 23.65
C ARG A 204 -2.16 -4.19 22.42
N SER A 205 -0.85 -3.99 22.51
CA SER A 205 -0.03 -3.73 21.32
C SER A 205 0.00 -4.97 20.43
N GLU A 206 0.06 -4.75 19.15
CA GLU A 206 0.07 -5.80 18.14
C GLU A 206 1.32 -5.71 17.27
N VAL A 207 1.80 -6.87 16.82
CA VAL A 207 2.83 -6.98 15.77
C VAL A 207 2.40 -8.08 14.83
N ALA A 208 2.35 -7.76 13.55
CA ALA A 208 2.00 -8.68 12.47
C ALA A 208 3.19 -8.94 11.55
N LEU A 209 3.24 -10.15 11.01
CA LEU A 209 4.15 -10.55 9.95
C LEU A 209 3.32 -10.93 8.73
N ASN A 210 3.58 -10.27 7.60
CA ASN A 210 2.94 -10.53 6.31
C ASN A 210 3.97 -10.94 5.26
N VAL A 211 3.55 -11.74 4.32
CA VAL A 211 4.28 -12.04 3.09
C VAL A 211 3.36 -11.77 1.91
N GLY A 212 3.90 -11.26 0.83
CA GLY A 212 3.10 -10.91 -0.32
C GLY A 212 3.95 -10.46 -1.51
N GLY A 213 3.31 -9.80 -2.46
CA GLY A 213 4.01 -9.27 -3.60
C GLY A 213 3.09 -8.83 -4.73
N THR A 214 3.72 -8.46 -5.81
CA THR A 214 3.09 -7.96 -7.03
C THR A 214 3.43 -8.88 -8.20
N TRP A 215 2.38 -9.30 -8.94
CA TRP A 215 2.54 -9.99 -10.21
C TRP A 215 2.09 -9.08 -11.35
N LYS A 216 3.03 -8.58 -12.13
CA LYS A 216 2.79 -7.74 -13.31
C LYS A 216 2.22 -8.60 -14.43
N LEU A 217 0.90 -8.56 -14.62
CA LEU A 217 0.19 -9.33 -15.65
C LEU A 217 0.35 -8.69 -17.04
N THR A 218 0.30 -7.37 -17.08
CA THR A 218 0.56 -6.55 -18.28
C THR A 218 1.24 -5.25 -17.85
N LYS A 219 1.50 -4.33 -18.78
CA LYS A 219 2.03 -2.98 -18.48
C LYS A 219 1.08 -2.12 -17.64
N HIS A 220 -0.22 -2.44 -17.65
CA HIS A 220 -1.27 -1.63 -17.03
C HIS A 220 -2.11 -2.41 -16.02
N LEU A 221 -1.77 -3.67 -15.76
CA LEU A 221 -2.53 -4.53 -14.86
C LEU A 221 -1.60 -5.40 -14.04
N ASN A 222 -1.69 -5.25 -12.73
CA ASN A 222 -1.00 -6.08 -11.76
C ASN A 222 -2.01 -6.86 -10.91
N LEU A 223 -1.60 -8.04 -10.45
CA LEU A 223 -2.22 -8.78 -9.36
C LEU A 223 -1.38 -8.55 -8.11
N LEU A 224 -2.01 -7.98 -7.09
CA LEU A 224 -1.44 -7.74 -5.78
C LEU A 224 -1.94 -8.81 -4.81
N PHE A 225 -1.07 -9.35 -3.97
CA PHE A 225 -1.46 -10.35 -2.99
C PHE A 225 -0.59 -10.29 -1.74
N SER A 226 -1.19 -10.46 -0.58
CA SER A 226 -0.48 -10.69 0.67
C SER A 226 -1.30 -11.51 1.64
N GLY A 227 -0.63 -12.08 2.62
CA GLY A 227 -1.27 -12.75 3.74
C GLY A 227 -0.33 -12.82 4.94
N GLY A 228 -0.92 -12.80 6.12
CA GLY A 228 -0.15 -12.82 7.34
C GLY A 228 -1.02 -12.92 8.59
N ARG A 229 -0.37 -12.71 9.72
CA ARG A 229 -1.05 -12.76 11.02
C ARG A 229 -0.26 -12.02 12.09
N ASN A 230 -0.94 -11.69 13.17
CA ASN A 230 -0.29 -11.20 14.38
C ASN A 230 0.60 -12.30 14.97
N ILE A 231 1.82 -11.91 15.33
CA ILE A 231 2.81 -12.71 16.10
C ILE A 231 2.89 -12.23 17.54
N VAL A 232 2.38 -11.02 17.83
CA VAL A 232 2.20 -10.45 19.17
C VAL A 232 0.82 -9.81 19.24
N GLY A 233 0.15 -9.90 20.39
CA GLY A 233 -1.20 -9.38 20.61
C GLY A 233 -2.27 -10.43 20.35
N ASP A 234 -3.49 -9.98 20.07
CA ASP A 234 -4.60 -10.87 19.79
C ASP A 234 -4.44 -11.52 18.39
N THR A 235 -4.93 -12.75 18.26
CA THR A 235 -4.77 -13.48 17.00
C THR A 235 -5.63 -12.83 15.91
N THR A 236 -4.98 -12.18 14.99
CA THR A 236 -5.59 -11.66 13.77
C THR A 236 -4.90 -12.32 12.58
N ALA A 237 -5.67 -12.82 11.64
CA ALA A 237 -5.16 -13.24 10.33
C ALA A 237 -5.67 -12.27 9.29
N MET A 238 -4.82 -11.89 8.34
CA MET A 238 -5.17 -10.97 7.27
C MET A 238 -4.79 -11.54 5.90
N ALA A 239 -5.57 -11.18 4.90
CA ALA A 239 -5.29 -11.51 3.51
C ALA A 239 -5.73 -10.35 2.61
N TYR A 240 -4.95 -10.10 1.59
CA TYR A 240 -5.20 -9.14 0.53
C TYR A 240 -5.02 -9.84 -0.82
N ILE A 241 -5.97 -9.68 -1.72
CA ILE A 241 -5.85 -10.02 -3.12
C ILE A 241 -6.56 -8.96 -3.95
N GLY A 242 -5.88 -8.33 -4.90
CA GLY A 242 -6.46 -7.21 -5.64
C GLY A 242 -5.90 -7.06 -7.04
N LEU A 243 -6.69 -6.41 -7.88
CA LEU A 243 -6.25 -5.94 -9.18
C LEU A 243 -5.87 -4.47 -9.08
N GLN A 244 -4.69 -4.14 -9.61
CA GLN A 244 -4.19 -2.79 -9.73
C GLN A 244 -4.16 -2.40 -11.20
N PHE A 245 -4.86 -1.32 -11.54
CA PHE A 245 -4.91 -0.76 -12.89
C PHE A 245 -4.07 0.51 -12.94
N LEU A 246 -3.16 0.57 -13.89
CA LEU A 246 -2.24 1.69 -14.14
C LEU A 246 -2.56 2.33 -15.48
N THR A 247 -2.64 3.66 -15.54
CA THR A 247 -2.91 4.37 -16.80
C THR A 247 -1.66 4.90 -17.49
N LYS A 248 -0.51 4.85 -16.82
CA LYS A 248 0.80 5.27 -17.36
C LYS A 248 1.88 4.31 -16.96
#